data_98ee60c603724784afb3129fe74d79a6
#
_entry.id   98ee60c603724784afb3129fe74d79a6
#
_cell.length_a   1.000
_cell.length_b   1.000
_cell.length_c   1.000
_cell.angle_alpha   90.00
_cell.angle_beta   90.00
_cell.angle_gamma   90.00
#
_symmetry.space_group_name_H-M   'P 1'
#
loop_
_entity.id
_entity.type
_entity.pdbx_description
1 polymer ?
#
loop_
_entity_poly.entity_id
_entity_poly.type
_entity_poly.pdbx_seq_one_letter_code
_entity_poly.pdbx_strand_id
1 'polypeptide(L)' 'MIEQIEQAILVAIPDAQVQVSGGGGHFTIEVTSSVFEGKNIVQQQRIVYKAIWDLMKGDNAPLHAVDKLTCKIPSKDQ' A
#
# COMPACT_ATOMS: atom_id res chain seq x y z
N MET A 1 -0.32 13.94 2.42
CA MET A 1 -0.92 12.58 2.62
C MET A 1 -0.17 11.48 1.90
N ILE A 2 0.30 11.70 0.68
CA ILE A 2 1.05 10.69 -0.06
C ILE A 2 2.26 10.19 0.72
N GLU A 3 3.04 11.09 1.30
CA GLU A 3 4.22 10.71 2.08
C GLU A 3 3.88 9.86 3.30
N GLN A 4 2.77 10.15 3.96
CA GLN A 4 2.33 9.37 5.11
C GLN A 4 1.97 7.95 4.72
N ILE A 5 1.31 7.78 3.57
CA ILE A 5 0.96 6.46 3.06
C ILE A 5 2.24 5.69 2.72
N GLU A 6 3.18 6.33 2.01
CA GLU A 6 4.44 5.70 1.65
C GLU A 6 5.22 5.25 2.88
N GLN A 7 5.33 6.13 3.88
CA GLN A 7 6.07 5.80 5.11
C GLN A 7 5.42 4.66 5.89
N ALA A 8 4.09 4.65 5.98
CA ALA A 8 3.38 3.58 6.67
C ALA A 8 3.65 2.23 6.01
N ILE A 9 3.66 2.20 4.69
CA ILE A 9 3.93 0.96 3.95
C ILE A 9 5.39 0.55 4.12
N LEU A 10 6.33 1.49 4.05
CA LEU A 10 7.76 1.17 4.19
C LEU A 10 8.13 0.69 5.58
N VAL A 11 7.44 1.16 6.62
CA VAL A 11 7.65 0.64 7.98
C VAL A 11 7.29 -0.84 8.06
N ALA A 12 6.17 -1.22 7.43
CA ALA A 12 5.70 -2.61 7.45
C ALA A 12 6.43 -3.50 6.44
N ILE A 13 6.85 -2.93 5.32
CA ILE A 13 7.46 -3.65 4.20
C ILE A 13 8.72 -2.89 3.76
N PRO A 14 9.85 -3.09 4.46
CA PRO A 14 11.05 -2.25 4.24
C PRO A 14 11.67 -2.33 2.84
N ASP A 15 11.47 -3.44 2.13
CA ASP A 15 12.00 -3.59 0.78
C ASP A 15 11.06 -3.07 -0.32
N ALA A 16 9.92 -2.50 0.05
CA ALA A 16 8.89 -2.14 -0.91
C ALA A 16 9.30 -0.96 -1.79
N GLN A 17 8.87 -1.04 -3.04
CA GLN A 17 8.82 0.12 -3.92
C GLN A 17 7.36 0.56 -3.95
N VAL A 18 7.10 1.79 -3.54
CA VAL A 18 5.75 2.29 -3.35
C VAL A 18 5.50 3.47 -4.28
N GLN A 19 4.37 3.42 -5.00
CA GLN A 19 3.90 4.55 -5.80
C GLN A 19 2.49 4.89 -5.35
N VAL A 20 2.28 6.13 -4.97
CA VAL A 20 0.99 6.62 -4.51
C VAL A 20 0.60 7.85 -5.33
N SER A 21 -0.64 7.88 -5.79
CA SER A 21 -1.20 9.02 -6.49
C SER A 21 -2.62 9.27 -6.00
N GLY A 22 -3.12 10.48 -6.28
CA GLY A 22 -4.48 10.85 -5.90
C GLY A 22 -4.50 12.07 -4.99
N GLY A 23 -5.66 12.31 -4.39
CA GLY A 23 -5.89 13.43 -3.49
C GLY A 23 -7.32 13.44 -3.02
N GLY A 24 -7.66 14.40 -2.13
CA GLY A 24 -9.00 14.50 -1.60
C GLY A 24 -9.43 13.29 -0.78
N GLY A 25 -8.48 12.58 -0.19
CA GLY A 25 -8.77 11.39 0.59
C GLY A 25 -8.92 10.11 -0.23
N HIS A 26 -8.83 10.17 -1.56
CA HIS A 26 -8.95 9.03 -2.48
C HIS A 26 -7.62 8.80 -3.18
N PHE A 27 -7.07 7.58 -3.07
CA PHE A 27 -5.72 7.30 -3.53
C PHE A 27 -5.63 6.01 -4.32
N THR A 28 -4.67 5.99 -5.26
CA THR A 28 -4.26 4.79 -5.98
C THR A 28 -2.86 4.42 -5.50
N ILE A 29 -2.68 3.15 -5.11
CA ILE A 29 -1.45 2.67 -4.49
C ILE A 29 -0.92 1.48 -5.27
N GLU A 30 0.38 1.51 -5.57
CA GLU A 30 1.08 0.37 -6.16
C GLU A 30 2.27 0.04 -5.28
N VAL A 31 2.36 -1.22 -4.86
CA VAL A 31 3.43 -1.71 -4.00
C VAL A 31 4.10 -2.90 -4.65
N THR A 32 5.42 -2.83 -4.77
CA THR A 32 6.23 -3.95 -5.30
C THR A 32 7.13 -4.44 -4.17
N SER A 33 7.04 -5.74 -3.85
CA SER A 33 7.85 -6.33 -2.79
C SER A 33 7.90 -7.84 -2.93
N SER A 34 9.04 -8.41 -2.54
CA SER A 34 9.22 -9.86 -2.49
C SER A 34 8.31 -10.53 -1.46
N VAL A 35 7.79 -9.78 -0.50
CA VAL A 35 6.87 -10.32 0.53
C VAL A 35 5.60 -10.91 -0.09
N PHE A 36 5.25 -10.48 -1.29
CA PHE A 36 4.04 -10.95 -1.97
C PHE A 36 4.20 -12.31 -2.66
N GLU A 37 5.43 -12.83 -2.75
CA GLU A 37 5.67 -14.12 -3.38
C GLU A 37 4.91 -15.23 -2.66
N GLY A 38 4.28 -16.11 -3.45
CA GLY A 38 3.54 -17.25 -2.90
C GLY A 38 2.20 -16.92 -2.28
N LYS A 39 1.74 -15.67 -2.38
CA LYS A 39 0.47 -15.23 -1.79
C LYS A 39 -0.53 -14.88 -2.89
N ASN A 40 -1.81 -15.17 -2.63
CA ASN A 40 -2.87 -14.77 -3.55
C ASN A 40 -3.15 -13.27 -3.42
N ILE A 41 -3.98 -12.75 -4.32
CA ILE A 41 -4.28 -11.30 -4.38
C ILE A 41 -4.84 -10.79 -3.06
N VAL A 42 -5.76 -11.53 -2.46
CA VAL A 42 -6.38 -11.12 -1.18
C VAL A 42 -5.34 -11.03 -0.08
N GLN A 43 -4.46 -12.02 0.02
CA GLN A 43 -3.40 -12.03 1.03
C GLN A 43 -2.43 -10.86 0.83
N GLN A 44 -2.06 -10.58 -0.42
CA GLN A 44 -1.18 -9.47 -0.76
C GLN A 44 -1.81 -8.14 -0.34
N GLN A 45 -3.07 -7.93 -0.69
CA GLN A 45 -3.77 -6.69 -0.35
C GLN A 45 -3.92 -6.52 1.16
N ARG A 46 -4.17 -7.58 1.89
CA ARG A 46 -4.27 -7.53 3.35
C ARG A 46 -2.99 -7.03 4.00
N ILE A 47 -1.85 -7.42 3.48
CA ILE A 47 -0.56 -6.94 3.99
C ILE A 47 -0.48 -5.42 3.89
N VAL A 48 -0.86 -4.88 2.74
CA VAL A 48 -0.82 -3.42 2.52
C VAL A 48 -1.87 -2.70 3.35
N TYR A 49 -3.10 -3.18 3.37
CA TYR A 49 -4.17 -2.55 4.16
C TYR A 49 -3.83 -2.54 5.65
N LYS A 50 -3.23 -3.59 6.15
CA LYS A 50 -2.80 -3.61 7.54
C LYS A 50 -1.77 -2.53 7.83
N ALA A 51 -0.87 -2.28 6.88
CA ALA A 51 0.16 -1.25 7.02
C ALA A 51 -0.42 0.16 7.10
N ILE A 52 -1.53 0.41 6.38
CA ILE A 52 -2.13 1.76 6.32
C ILE A 52 -3.41 1.89 7.15
N TRP A 53 -3.74 0.87 7.94
CA TRP A 53 -5.00 0.83 8.69
C TRP A 53 -5.20 2.06 9.58
N ASP A 54 -4.15 2.49 10.26
CA ASP A 54 -4.25 3.64 11.17
C ASP A 54 -4.57 4.95 10.45
N LEU A 55 -4.28 5.04 9.17
CA LEU A 55 -4.61 6.20 8.35
C LEU A 55 -6.05 6.16 7.85
N MET A 56 -6.69 5.00 7.89
CA MET A 56 -8.05 4.78 7.36
C MET A 56 -9.11 4.74 8.44
N LYS A 57 -8.75 4.45 9.68
CA LYS A 57 -9.74 4.30 10.75
C LYS A 57 -10.13 5.66 11.35
N GLY A 58 -11.37 5.74 11.86
CA GLY A 58 -11.88 6.93 12.52
C GLY A 58 -12.64 7.84 11.57
N ASP A 59 -13.45 8.74 12.17
CA ASP A 59 -14.34 9.60 11.39
C ASP A 59 -13.62 10.66 10.57
N ASN A 60 -12.44 11.06 11.03
CA ASN A 60 -11.64 12.09 10.35
C ASN A 60 -10.35 11.51 9.78
N ALA A 61 -10.38 10.25 9.42
CA ALA A 61 -9.21 9.59 8.85
C ALA A 61 -8.76 10.32 7.58
N PRO A 62 -7.46 10.65 7.45
CA PRO A 62 -6.97 11.37 6.29
C PRO A 62 -7.05 10.55 4.99
N LEU A 63 -7.02 9.23 5.10
CA LEU A 63 -7.16 8.33 3.95
C LEU A 63 -8.59 7.79 3.94
N HIS A 64 -9.46 8.36 3.10
CA HIS A 64 -10.87 7.96 3.02
C HIS A 64 -11.06 6.68 2.24
N ALA A 65 -10.38 6.54 1.11
CA ALA A 65 -10.56 5.38 0.25
C ALA A 65 -9.32 5.08 -0.57
N VAL A 66 -9.07 3.80 -0.79
CA VAL A 66 -8.10 3.33 -1.76
C VAL A 66 -8.88 2.92 -2.99
N ASP A 67 -8.83 3.73 -4.04
CA ASP A 67 -9.58 3.47 -5.28
C ASP A 67 -9.01 2.27 -6.02
N LYS A 68 -7.69 2.10 -5.97
CA LYS A 68 -7.03 0.97 -6.62
C LYS A 68 -5.77 0.62 -5.83
N LEU A 69 -5.61 -0.66 -5.53
CA LEU A 69 -4.41 -1.19 -4.89
C LEU A 69 -3.85 -2.30 -5.77
N THR A 70 -2.61 -2.13 -6.21
CA THR A 70 -1.89 -3.12 -7.01
C THR A 70 -0.68 -3.59 -6.24
N CYS A 71 -0.55 -4.91 -6.07
CA CYS A 71 0.60 -5.53 -5.43
C CYS A 71 1.38 -6.30 -6.50
N LYS A 72 2.68 -6.07 -6.55
CA LYS A 72 3.56 -6.69 -7.54
C LYS A 72 4.74 -7.37 -6.88
N ILE A 73 5.28 -8.37 -7.55
CA ILE A 73 6.51 -9.04 -7.15
C ILE A 73 7.63 -8.48 -8.02
N PRO A 74 8.81 -8.17 -7.44
CA PRO A 74 9.91 -7.64 -8.24
C PRO A 74 10.33 -8.59 -9.34
N SER A 75 10.65 -8.03 -10.51
CA SER A 75 11.17 -8.82 -11.61
C SER A 75 12.58 -9.30 -11.29
N LYS A 76 12.83 -10.60 -11.49
CA LYS A 76 14.14 -11.19 -11.26
C LYS A 76 15.08 -11.05 -12.44
N ASP A 77 14.56 -10.55 -13.56
CA ASP A 77 15.32 -10.41 -14.80
C ASP A 77 15.93 -9.02 -14.97
N GLN A 78 15.88 -8.22 -13.95
CA GLN A 78 16.40 -6.85 -13.98
C GLN A 78 17.82 -6.77 -13.46
#